data_e92bf6ddba03331915d531d661a951da
#
_entry.id   e92bf6ddba03331915d531d661a951da
#
_cell.length_a   1.000
_cell.length_b   1.000
_cell.length_c   1.000
_cell.angle_alpha   90.00
_cell.angle_beta   90.00
_cell.angle_gamma   90.00
#
_symmetry.space_group_name_H-M   'P 1'
#
loop_
_entity.id
_entity.type
_entity.pdbx_description
1 polymer ?
#
loop_
_entity_poly.entity_id
_entity_poly.type
_entity_poly.pdbx_seq_one_letter_code
_entity_poly.pdbx_strand_id
1 'polypeptide(L)'
;MADTNCIIELSPTIEAYVYSKAVVNVVYSSRGEGKTVGSIAALFAHAKRNGKPIRAAIVRDTHENLKLSTARSIQDVLPVSMYKFKNDYKELYLYSDPPITCDLFGIDDPASLSKLQGPEFSLIWLEEPAPMSDKANAGLSEDVFNAALIACARQRNTIPRLQISMNPADQGHWTYKRFFENTFIDPENPLIDLAVFSVPYGENKFLPGVARQ
;
A
#
# COMPACT_ATOMS: atom_id res chain seq x y z
N MET A 1 11.25 -13.94 27.06
CA MET A 1 11.17 -13.33 25.73
C MET A 1 9.72 -13.41 25.33
N ALA A 2 9.03 -12.29 25.12
CA ALA A 2 7.66 -12.33 24.67
C ALA A 2 7.61 -12.96 23.28
N ASP A 3 6.68 -13.87 23.08
CA ASP A 3 6.46 -14.55 21.81
C ASP A 3 6.06 -13.48 20.77
N THR A 4 6.92 -13.19 19.82
CA THR A 4 6.75 -12.15 18.80
C THR A 4 6.08 -12.69 17.52
N ASN A 5 5.43 -13.85 17.60
CA ASN A 5 4.74 -14.44 16.47
C ASN A 5 3.35 -13.78 16.32
N CYS A 6 3.17 -12.99 15.27
CA CYS A 6 1.88 -12.52 14.81
C CYS A 6 1.43 -13.37 13.63
N ILE A 7 0.28 -14.00 13.74
CA ILE A 7 -0.34 -14.76 12.65
C ILE A 7 -1.42 -13.87 12.03
N ILE A 8 -1.26 -13.54 10.75
CA ILE A 8 -2.25 -12.79 9.97
C ILE A 8 -2.88 -13.79 8.99
N GLU A 9 -4.15 -14.10 9.18
CA GLU A 9 -4.91 -14.89 8.24
C GLU A 9 -5.36 -14.02 7.08
N LEU A 10 -5.14 -14.49 5.85
CA LEU A 10 -5.44 -13.78 4.62
C LEU A 10 -6.47 -14.56 3.81
N SER A 11 -7.36 -13.86 3.12
CA SER A 11 -8.20 -14.48 2.11
C SER A 11 -7.37 -14.85 0.86
N PRO A 12 -7.81 -15.79 0.02
CA PRO A 12 -7.00 -16.29 -1.11
C PRO A 12 -6.53 -15.17 -2.05
N THR A 13 -7.40 -14.22 -2.40
CA THR A 13 -7.03 -13.10 -3.28
C THR A 13 -6.05 -12.15 -2.60
N ILE A 14 -6.23 -11.87 -1.31
CA ILE A 14 -5.30 -11.03 -0.54
C ILE A 14 -3.96 -11.75 -0.40
N GLU A 15 -3.93 -13.05 -0.18
CA GLU A 15 -2.70 -13.83 -0.13
C GLU A 15 -1.93 -13.76 -1.46
N ALA A 16 -2.64 -13.94 -2.59
CA ALA A 16 -2.04 -13.79 -3.92
C ALA A 16 -1.44 -12.39 -4.14
N TYR A 17 -2.13 -11.33 -3.68
CA TYR A 17 -1.61 -9.97 -3.72
C TYR A 17 -0.34 -9.80 -2.86
N VAL A 18 -0.34 -10.32 -1.64
CA VAL A 18 0.79 -10.21 -0.71
C VAL A 18 2.06 -10.82 -1.30
N TYR A 19 1.95 -12.02 -1.89
CA TYR A 19 3.08 -12.76 -2.43
C TYR A 19 3.36 -12.51 -3.92
N SER A 20 2.63 -11.61 -4.55
CA SER A 20 2.85 -11.22 -5.95
C SER A 20 4.29 -10.73 -6.15
N LYS A 21 4.86 -11.11 -7.29
CA LYS A 21 6.22 -10.72 -7.71
C LYS A 21 6.23 -9.51 -8.63
N ALA A 22 5.08 -9.05 -9.08
CA ALA A 22 4.96 -7.87 -9.94
C ALA A 22 5.57 -6.64 -9.26
N VAL A 23 6.08 -5.71 -10.06
CA VAL A 23 6.59 -4.43 -9.56
C VAL A 23 5.44 -3.57 -9.06
N VAL A 24 4.37 -3.47 -9.84
CA VAL A 24 3.15 -2.73 -9.46
C VAL A 24 2.06 -3.72 -9.09
N ASN A 25 1.53 -3.59 -7.88
CA ASN A 25 0.50 -4.47 -7.34
C ASN A 25 -0.70 -3.65 -6.89
N VAL A 26 -1.85 -3.89 -7.49
CA VAL A 26 -3.09 -3.19 -7.16
C VAL A 26 -4.07 -4.18 -6.55
N VAL A 27 -4.56 -3.90 -5.36
CA VAL A 27 -5.68 -4.63 -4.76
C VAL A 27 -6.87 -3.70 -4.60
N TYR A 28 -8.02 -4.11 -5.11
CA TYR A 28 -9.24 -3.34 -5.00
C TYR A 28 -10.44 -4.21 -4.61
N SER A 29 -11.35 -3.63 -3.85
CA SER A 29 -12.62 -4.25 -3.45
C SER A 29 -13.51 -3.22 -2.77
N SER A 30 -14.70 -3.64 -2.36
CA SER A 30 -15.52 -2.93 -1.37
C SER A 30 -14.78 -2.80 -0.03
N ARG A 31 -15.36 -2.02 0.89
CA ARG A 31 -14.83 -1.86 2.25
C ARG A 31 -14.86 -3.17 3.03
N GLY A 32 -13.88 -3.35 3.92
CA GLY A 32 -13.84 -4.46 4.85
C GLY A 32 -13.25 -5.77 4.30
N GLU A 33 -12.91 -5.85 3.02
CA GLU A 33 -12.39 -7.08 2.38
C GLU A 33 -10.89 -7.33 2.64
N GLY A 34 -10.28 -6.67 3.63
CA GLY A 34 -8.92 -7.01 4.09
C GLY A 34 -7.78 -6.35 3.31
N LYS A 35 -8.04 -5.39 2.40
CA LYS A 35 -6.99 -4.73 1.59
C LYS A 35 -5.88 -4.11 2.43
N THR A 36 -6.22 -3.34 3.47
CA THR A 36 -5.24 -2.69 4.35
C THR A 36 -4.44 -3.72 5.13
N VAL A 37 -5.09 -4.78 5.64
CA VAL A 37 -4.43 -5.90 6.33
C VAL A 37 -3.45 -6.61 5.39
N GLY A 38 -3.86 -6.89 4.16
CA GLY A 38 -3.00 -7.45 3.13
C GLY A 38 -1.81 -6.55 2.80
N SER A 39 -2.03 -5.24 2.72
CA SER A 39 -0.95 -4.29 2.45
C SER A 39 0.06 -4.20 3.59
N ILE A 40 -0.37 -4.34 4.85
CA ILE A 40 0.51 -4.46 6.01
C ILE A 40 1.32 -5.77 5.92
N ALA A 41 0.67 -6.90 5.64
CA ALA A 41 1.33 -8.19 5.48
C ALA A 41 2.36 -8.17 4.33
N ALA A 42 2.05 -7.46 3.24
CA ALA A 42 2.93 -7.33 2.09
C ALA A 42 4.24 -6.57 2.41
N LEU A 43 4.25 -5.65 3.39
CA LEU A 43 5.50 -5.02 3.88
C LEU A 43 6.47 -6.10 4.41
N PHE A 44 5.98 -6.99 5.26
CA PHE A 44 6.78 -8.06 5.85
C PHE A 44 7.22 -9.09 4.80
N ALA A 45 6.30 -9.52 3.93
CA ALA A 45 6.62 -10.44 2.84
C ALA A 45 7.69 -9.86 1.90
N HIS A 46 7.63 -8.55 1.61
CA HIS A 46 8.61 -7.88 0.77
C HIS A 46 9.98 -7.77 1.44
N ALA A 47 10.05 -7.42 2.73
CA ALA A 47 11.30 -7.43 3.49
C ALA A 47 11.93 -8.82 3.51
N LYS A 48 11.12 -9.85 3.78
CA LYS A 48 11.56 -11.26 3.77
C LYS A 48 12.12 -11.66 2.40
N ARG A 49 11.42 -11.29 1.32
CA ARG A 49 11.86 -11.56 -0.06
C ARG A 49 13.20 -10.88 -0.39
N ASN A 50 13.44 -9.67 0.12
CA ASN A 50 14.69 -8.95 -0.07
C ASN A 50 15.84 -9.50 0.81
N GLY A 51 15.54 -10.19 1.92
CA GLY A 51 16.52 -10.75 2.83
C GLY A 51 17.41 -9.73 3.54
N LYS A 52 16.97 -8.46 3.59
CA LYS A 52 17.70 -7.33 4.19
C LYS A 52 16.76 -6.24 4.65
N PRO A 53 17.22 -5.29 5.50
CA PRO A 53 16.44 -4.13 5.88
C PRO A 53 15.95 -3.34 4.69
N ILE A 54 14.67 -2.96 4.70
CA ILE A 54 14.07 -2.13 3.66
C ILE A 54 13.58 -0.81 4.23
N ARG A 55 13.63 0.23 3.38
CA ARG A 55 12.93 1.49 3.61
C ARG A 55 11.70 1.54 2.72
N ALA A 56 10.56 1.78 3.33
CA ALA A 56 9.28 1.90 2.64
C ALA A 56 8.68 3.30 2.84
N ALA A 57 7.71 3.65 2.02
CA ALA A 57 6.83 4.80 2.26
C ALA A 57 5.37 4.35 2.27
N ILE A 58 4.57 4.96 3.14
CA ILE A 58 3.10 4.82 3.14
C ILE A 58 2.54 6.21 2.85
N VAL A 59 1.73 6.30 1.81
CA VAL A 59 1.26 7.58 1.26
C VAL A 59 -0.27 7.61 1.22
N ARG A 60 -0.83 8.67 1.77
CA ARG A 60 -2.25 9.01 1.66
C ARG A 60 -2.44 10.46 1.19
N ASP A 61 -3.68 10.79 0.87
CA ASP A 61 -4.09 12.14 0.50
C ASP A 61 -3.75 13.18 1.58
N THR A 62 -3.97 12.86 2.85
CA THR A 62 -3.62 13.75 3.97
C THR A 62 -2.92 12.99 5.09
N HIS A 63 -2.09 13.71 5.87
CA HIS A 63 -1.45 13.13 7.05
C HIS A 63 -2.47 12.80 8.15
N GLU A 64 -3.57 13.55 8.22
CA GLU A 64 -4.66 13.28 9.15
C GLU A 64 -5.37 11.96 8.82
N ASN A 65 -5.71 11.71 7.55
CA ASN A 65 -6.29 10.45 7.11
C ASN A 65 -5.35 9.28 7.35
N LEU A 66 -4.04 9.48 7.18
CA LEU A 66 -3.05 8.48 7.51
C LEU A 66 -3.07 8.11 9.00
N LYS A 67 -3.13 9.11 9.90
CA LYS A 67 -3.23 8.88 11.35
C LYS A 67 -4.53 8.21 11.75
N LEU A 68 -5.65 8.71 11.24
CA LEU A 68 -6.98 8.27 11.64
C LEU A 68 -7.37 6.89 11.11
N SER A 69 -6.79 6.46 10.00
CA SER A 69 -7.13 5.20 9.33
C SER A 69 -5.95 4.23 9.30
N THR A 70 -4.91 4.54 8.53
CA THR A 70 -3.80 3.62 8.26
C THR A 70 -3.02 3.26 9.52
N ALA A 71 -2.68 4.26 10.33
CA ALA A 71 -1.93 4.03 11.56
C ALA A 71 -2.77 3.23 12.57
N ARG A 72 -4.07 3.49 12.67
CA ARG A 72 -4.99 2.68 13.50
C ARG A 72 -5.05 1.24 13.01
N SER A 73 -5.20 1.01 11.72
CA SER A 73 -5.20 -0.35 11.17
C SER A 73 -3.91 -1.11 11.49
N ILE A 74 -2.76 -0.43 11.47
CA ILE A 74 -1.48 -1.03 11.88
C ILE A 74 -1.51 -1.40 13.37
N GLN A 75 -2.05 -0.53 14.23
CA GLN A 75 -2.18 -0.77 15.67
C GLN A 75 -3.15 -1.91 15.99
N ASP A 76 -4.21 -2.05 15.20
CA ASP A 76 -5.22 -3.10 15.39
C ASP A 76 -4.71 -4.47 14.91
N VAL A 77 -3.88 -4.50 13.87
CA VAL A 77 -3.37 -5.73 13.25
C VAL A 77 -2.12 -6.25 13.95
N LEU A 78 -1.21 -5.36 14.36
CA LEU A 78 0.09 -5.77 14.88
C LEU A 78 0.16 -5.65 16.43
N PRO A 79 0.78 -6.62 17.11
CA PRO A 79 1.14 -6.49 18.51
C PRO A 79 2.02 -5.24 18.75
N VAL A 80 1.82 -4.56 19.86
CA VAL A 80 2.57 -3.34 20.23
C VAL A 80 4.09 -3.57 20.24
N SER A 81 4.55 -4.79 20.52
CA SER A 81 5.96 -5.17 20.47
C SER A 81 6.57 -5.18 19.06
N MET A 82 5.74 -5.19 18.01
CA MET A 82 6.20 -5.30 16.61
C MET A 82 6.33 -3.96 15.90
N TYR A 83 5.89 -2.85 16.49
CA TYR A 83 5.98 -1.54 15.82
C TYR A 83 6.29 -0.40 16.79
N LYS A 84 6.75 0.71 16.23
CA LYS A 84 6.92 1.98 16.93
C LYS A 84 6.70 3.15 15.98
N PHE A 85 5.73 4.00 16.28
CA PHE A 85 5.60 5.31 15.63
C PHE A 85 6.51 6.34 16.28
N LYS A 86 7.09 7.24 15.47
CA LYS A 86 7.89 8.39 15.90
C LYS A 86 7.47 9.66 15.17
N ASN A 87 7.96 10.79 15.65
CA ASN A 87 7.83 12.10 15.01
C ASN A 87 6.39 12.45 14.64
N ASP A 88 5.46 12.25 15.59
CA ASP A 88 4.04 12.49 15.39
C ASP A 88 3.48 11.73 14.16
N TYR A 89 3.72 10.41 14.12
CA TYR A 89 3.30 9.53 13.04
C TYR A 89 3.90 9.85 11.65
N LYS A 90 5.08 10.47 11.61
CA LYS A 90 5.81 10.65 10.34
C LYS A 90 6.74 9.49 10.01
N GLU A 91 7.07 8.68 11.01
CA GLU A 91 7.92 7.50 10.88
C GLU A 91 7.28 6.31 11.58
N LEU A 92 7.41 5.13 10.98
CA LEU A 92 7.01 3.85 11.55
C LEU A 92 8.18 2.87 11.44
N TYR A 93 8.53 2.27 12.55
CA TYR A 93 9.49 1.17 12.63
C TYR A 93 8.73 -0.11 12.85
N LEU A 94 8.96 -1.12 12.00
CA LEU A 94 8.45 -2.47 12.17
C LEU A 94 9.61 -3.39 12.59
N TYR A 95 9.47 -3.97 13.77
CA TYR A 95 10.44 -4.87 14.37
C TYR A 95 10.23 -6.29 13.83
N SER A 96 10.79 -6.53 12.66
CA SER A 96 10.78 -7.82 11.95
C SER A 96 12.20 -8.25 11.61
N ASP A 97 12.36 -9.42 11.11
CA ASP A 97 13.62 -9.91 10.54
C ASP A 97 13.41 -10.28 9.06
N PRO A 98 13.92 -9.44 8.13
CA PRO A 98 14.63 -8.16 8.30
C PRO A 98 13.74 -7.00 8.80
N PRO A 99 14.32 -5.95 9.46
CA PRO A 99 13.56 -4.80 9.94
C PRO A 99 13.11 -3.88 8.79
N ILE A 100 12.00 -3.16 9.03
CA ILE A 100 11.41 -2.23 8.07
C ILE A 100 11.29 -0.85 8.71
N THR A 101 11.73 0.18 7.98
CA THR A 101 11.45 1.57 8.32
C THR A 101 10.52 2.16 7.29
N CYS A 102 9.43 2.80 7.74
CA CYS A 102 8.47 3.44 6.85
C CYS A 102 8.43 4.94 7.11
N ASP A 103 8.54 5.72 6.04
CA ASP A 103 8.19 7.14 6.05
C ASP A 103 6.69 7.27 5.77
N LEU A 104 6.00 8.12 6.52
CA LEU A 104 4.56 8.29 6.44
C LEU A 104 4.23 9.68 5.88
N PHE A 105 3.64 9.72 4.68
CA PHE A 105 3.38 10.96 3.96
C PHE A 105 1.89 11.22 3.74
N GLY A 106 1.42 12.39 4.17
CA GLY A 106 0.22 13.00 3.59
C GLY A 106 0.64 13.89 2.42
N ILE A 107 0.01 13.74 1.27
CA ILE A 107 0.25 14.55 0.09
C ILE A 107 -1.01 15.32 -0.23
N ASP A 108 -1.17 16.45 0.44
CA ASP A 108 -2.31 17.35 0.37
C ASP A 108 -2.07 18.55 -0.57
N ASP A 109 -0.83 18.72 -1.03
CA ASP A 109 -0.44 19.77 -1.97
C ASP A 109 0.67 19.30 -2.93
N PRO A 110 0.84 19.96 -4.10
CA PRO A 110 1.87 19.60 -5.06
C PRO A 110 3.31 19.73 -4.53
N ALA A 111 3.57 20.63 -3.56
CA ALA A 111 4.90 20.79 -2.97
C ALA A 111 5.29 19.57 -2.12
N SER A 112 4.31 18.90 -1.54
CA SER A 112 4.50 17.67 -0.77
C SER A 112 5.00 16.49 -1.63
N LEU A 113 4.82 16.54 -2.95
CA LEU A 113 5.34 15.53 -3.87
C LEU A 113 6.87 15.40 -3.82
N SER A 114 7.57 16.50 -3.55
CA SER A 114 9.04 16.51 -3.39
C SER A 114 9.53 15.59 -2.28
N LYS A 115 8.67 15.28 -1.28
CA LYS A 115 8.99 14.37 -0.18
C LYS A 115 9.27 12.95 -0.67
N LEU A 116 8.69 12.53 -1.81
CA LEU A 116 8.94 11.22 -2.43
C LEU A 116 10.20 11.21 -3.30
N GLN A 117 10.69 12.37 -3.73
CA GLN A 117 11.79 12.46 -4.69
C GLN A 117 13.17 12.33 -4.07
N GLY A 118 13.34 12.64 -2.79
CA GLY A 118 14.64 12.60 -2.08
C GLY A 118 15.06 11.22 -1.60
N PRO A 119 14.22 10.52 -0.82
CA PRO A 119 14.60 9.26 -0.20
C PRO A 119 14.71 8.10 -1.19
N GLU A 120 15.43 7.05 -0.76
CA GLU A 120 15.58 5.80 -1.51
C GLU A 120 14.69 4.73 -0.89
N PHE A 121 13.61 4.34 -1.59
CA PHE A 121 12.67 3.33 -1.14
C PHE A 121 12.82 2.02 -1.92
N SER A 122 12.53 0.90 -1.25
CA SER A 122 12.33 -0.42 -1.85
C SER A 122 10.86 -0.73 -2.08
N LEU A 123 9.98 -0.12 -1.28
CA LEU A 123 8.54 -0.29 -1.37
C LEU A 123 7.85 1.06 -1.13
N ILE A 124 6.84 1.36 -1.94
CA ILE A 124 5.89 2.44 -1.65
C ILE A 124 4.48 1.88 -1.66
N TRP A 125 3.70 2.25 -0.66
CA TRP A 125 2.29 1.91 -0.55
C TRP A 125 1.44 3.16 -0.69
N LEU A 126 0.67 3.23 -1.79
CA LEU A 126 -0.38 4.24 -1.99
C LEU A 126 -1.70 3.67 -1.45
N GLU A 127 -2.20 4.26 -0.37
CA GLU A 127 -3.45 3.83 0.24
C GLU A 127 -4.58 4.77 -0.13
N GLU A 128 -5.65 4.20 -0.68
CA GLU A 128 -6.86 4.88 -1.14
C GLU A 128 -6.56 6.08 -2.05
N PRO A 129 -5.84 5.90 -3.17
CA PRO A 129 -5.59 6.97 -4.12
C PRO A 129 -6.86 7.45 -4.82
N ALA A 130 -7.88 6.59 -4.93
CA ALA A 130 -9.16 6.95 -5.49
C ALA A 130 -10.09 7.53 -4.41
N PRO A 131 -10.77 8.65 -4.66
CA PRO A 131 -11.70 9.23 -3.71
C PRO A 131 -12.94 8.35 -3.56
N MET A 132 -13.54 8.40 -2.38
CA MET A 132 -14.80 7.68 -2.09
C MET A 132 -16.05 8.40 -2.55
N SER A 133 -15.94 9.62 -3.01
CA SER A 133 -17.04 10.46 -3.50
C SER A 133 -16.58 11.20 -4.75
N ASP A 134 -17.55 11.56 -5.62
CA ASP A 134 -17.37 12.27 -6.90
C ASP A 134 -16.71 13.66 -6.80
N LYS A 135 -16.10 13.99 -5.68
CA LYS A 135 -15.27 15.21 -5.56
C LYS A 135 -14.00 14.98 -6.36
N ALA A 136 -13.95 15.54 -7.55
CA ALA A 136 -12.93 15.35 -8.58
C ALA A 136 -11.47 15.60 -8.14
N ASN A 137 -11.23 16.14 -6.94
CA ASN A 137 -9.90 16.46 -6.42
C ASN A 137 -9.57 15.75 -5.09
N ALA A 138 -10.34 14.75 -4.67
CA ALA A 138 -10.03 13.97 -3.48
C ALA A 138 -9.18 12.75 -3.88
N GLY A 139 -8.28 12.33 -2.98
CA GLY A 139 -7.36 11.23 -3.22
C GLY A 139 -5.98 11.69 -3.72
N LEU A 140 -5.19 10.75 -4.23
CA LEU A 140 -3.86 11.03 -4.75
C LEU A 140 -3.91 11.28 -6.26
N SER A 141 -3.16 12.28 -6.72
CA SER A 141 -3.03 12.55 -8.16
C SER A 141 -2.20 11.49 -8.88
N GLU A 142 -2.35 11.42 -10.20
CA GLU A 142 -1.52 10.56 -11.06
C GLU A 142 -0.03 10.90 -10.96
N ASP A 143 0.32 12.16 -10.70
CA ASP A 143 1.72 12.58 -10.51
C ASP A 143 2.35 11.92 -9.28
N VAL A 144 1.57 11.71 -8.21
CA VAL A 144 2.02 10.97 -7.02
C VAL A 144 2.33 9.53 -7.37
N PHE A 145 1.49 8.89 -8.19
CA PHE A 145 1.72 7.54 -8.68
C PHE A 145 3.01 7.46 -9.52
N ASN A 146 3.20 8.38 -10.47
CA ASN A 146 4.39 8.43 -11.32
C ASN A 146 5.67 8.65 -10.49
N ALA A 147 5.64 9.56 -9.52
CA ALA A 147 6.75 9.79 -8.61
C ALA A 147 7.06 8.58 -7.73
N ALA A 148 6.03 7.91 -7.21
CA ALA A 148 6.16 6.72 -6.39
C ALA A 148 6.77 5.53 -7.18
N LEU A 149 6.37 5.36 -8.44
CA LEU A 149 6.90 4.33 -9.30
C LEU A 149 8.42 4.45 -9.50
N ILE A 150 8.91 5.68 -9.67
CA ILE A 150 10.35 5.94 -9.77
C ILE A 150 11.04 5.75 -8.41
N ALA A 151 10.43 6.26 -7.35
CA ALA A 151 11.05 6.29 -6.03
C ALA A 151 11.15 4.90 -5.37
N CYS A 152 10.20 3.97 -5.64
CA CYS A 152 10.22 2.62 -5.06
C CYS A 152 11.38 1.74 -5.57
N ALA A 153 12.05 2.14 -6.65
CA ALA A 153 13.17 1.41 -7.24
C ALA A 153 14.56 1.98 -6.84
N ARG A 154 14.60 2.96 -5.91
CA ARG A 154 15.85 3.70 -5.64
C ARG A 154 16.71 3.06 -4.54
N GLN A 155 16.15 2.28 -3.65
CA GLN A 155 16.95 1.59 -2.64
C GLN A 155 17.83 0.52 -3.31
N ARG A 156 19.15 0.73 -3.22
CA ARG A 156 20.12 -0.12 -3.92
C ARG A 156 20.06 -1.58 -3.52
N ASN A 157 20.21 -2.45 -4.51
CA ASN A 157 20.23 -3.89 -4.32
C ASN A 157 18.95 -4.44 -3.68
N THR A 158 17.80 -3.82 -3.84
CA THR A 158 16.49 -4.32 -3.46
C THR A 158 15.64 -4.56 -4.67
N ILE A 159 14.65 -5.42 -4.53
CA ILE A 159 13.59 -5.63 -5.51
C ILE A 159 12.59 -4.49 -5.31
N PRO A 160 12.19 -3.73 -6.35
CA PRO A 160 11.20 -2.68 -6.20
C PRO A 160 9.79 -3.23 -6.00
N ARG A 161 8.95 -2.50 -5.25
CA ARG A 161 7.52 -2.76 -5.15
C ARG A 161 6.75 -1.46 -4.99
N LEU A 162 5.78 -1.23 -5.85
CA LEU A 162 4.72 -0.25 -5.68
C LEU A 162 3.43 -1.01 -5.40
N GLN A 163 2.84 -0.81 -4.23
CA GLN A 163 1.57 -1.43 -3.89
C GLN A 163 0.49 -0.39 -3.69
N ILE A 164 -0.72 -0.72 -4.13
CA ILE A 164 -1.88 0.16 -4.13
C ILE A 164 -3.06 -0.60 -3.57
N SER A 165 -3.69 -0.06 -2.54
CA SER A 165 -4.94 -0.57 -1.98
C SER A 165 -6.03 0.47 -2.11
N MET A 166 -7.15 0.14 -2.78
CA MET A 166 -8.18 1.12 -3.09
C MET A 166 -9.56 0.52 -3.16
N ASN A 167 -10.57 1.37 -3.04
CA ASN A 167 -11.92 1.04 -3.46
C ASN A 167 -12.04 1.25 -4.99
N PRO A 168 -13.01 0.61 -5.67
CA PRO A 168 -13.27 0.88 -7.07
C PRO A 168 -13.48 2.37 -7.32
N ALA A 169 -12.83 2.90 -8.35
CA ALA A 169 -12.97 4.30 -8.76
C ALA A 169 -13.96 4.42 -9.92
N ASP A 170 -14.46 5.64 -10.13
CA ASP A 170 -15.18 6.01 -11.34
C ASP A 170 -14.31 5.81 -12.59
N GLN A 171 -14.95 5.51 -13.74
CA GLN A 171 -14.26 5.29 -15.02
C GLN A 171 -13.48 6.53 -15.49
N GLY A 172 -13.89 7.72 -15.10
CA GLY A 172 -13.17 8.96 -15.38
C GLY A 172 -11.87 9.14 -14.60
N HIS A 173 -11.70 8.41 -13.49
CA HIS A 173 -10.54 8.56 -12.62
C HIS A 173 -9.27 7.93 -13.23
N TRP A 174 -8.10 8.52 -12.96
CA TRP A 174 -6.82 8.04 -13.50
C TRP A 174 -6.50 6.58 -13.13
N THR A 175 -6.92 6.12 -11.92
CA THR A 175 -6.71 4.74 -11.49
C THR A 175 -7.46 3.74 -12.35
N TYR A 176 -8.69 4.07 -12.78
CA TYR A 176 -9.43 3.22 -13.70
C TYR A 176 -8.73 3.10 -15.06
N LYS A 177 -8.34 4.23 -15.63
CA LYS A 177 -7.64 4.28 -16.92
C LYS A 177 -6.33 3.50 -16.89
N ARG A 178 -5.55 3.67 -15.82
CA ARG A 178 -4.24 3.01 -15.69
C ARG A 178 -4.33 1.52 -15.42
N PHE A 179 -5.22 1.09 -14.54
CA PHE A 179 -5.22 -0.29 -14.05
C PHE A 179 -6.22 -1.20 -14.75
N PHE A 180 -7.28 -0.65 -15.34
CA PHE A 180 -8.34 -1.45 -15.96
C PHE A 180 -8.41 -1.27 -17.48
N GLU A 181 -8.11 -0.10 -18.01
CA GLU A 181 -8.06 0.12 -19.47
C GLU A 181 -6.67 -0.19 -20.06
N ASN A 182 -5.73 -0.66 -19.25
CA ASN A 182 -4.37 -1.00 -19.65
C ASN A 182 -3.59 0.11 -20.40
N THR A 183 -3.95 1.37 -20.16
CA THR A 183 -3.20 2.51 -20.75
C THR A 183 -1.77 2.62 -20.17
N PHE A 184 -1.42 1.69 -19.30
CA PHE A 184 -0.15 1.62 -18.59
C PHE A 184 0.88 0.75 -19.34
N ILE A 185 0.42 -0.21 -20.11
CA ILE A 185 1.28 -1.12 -20.84
C ILE A 185 1.40 -0.57 -22.25
N ASP A 186 2.58 -0.02 -22.58
CA ASP A 186 2.99 0.11 -23.95
C ASP A 186 3.26 -1.31 -24.48
N PRO A 187 2.47 -1.82 -25.44
CA PRO A 187 2.67 -3.17 -25.98
C PRO A 187 4.08 -3.36 -26.59
N GLU A 188 4.71 -2.26 -27.02
CA GLU A 188 6.05 -2.26 -27.61
C GLU A 188 7.16 -2.14 -26.56
N ASN A 189 6.80 -1.73 -25.32
CA ASN A 189 7.76 -1.56 -24.23
C ASN A 189 7.13 -1.96 -22.87
N PRO A 190 6.95 -3.26 -22.60
CA PRO A 190 6.31 -3.77 -21.38
C PRO A 190 7.24 -3.59 -20.16
N LEU A 191 7.71 -2.38 -19.90
CA LEU A 191 8.65 -2.08 -18.82
C LEU A 191 8.03 -2.16 -17.42
N ILE A 192 6.71 -2.31 -17.29
CA ILE A 192 6.04 -2.32 -16.00
C ILE A 192 5.23 -3.58 -15.84
N ASP A 193 5.72 -4.43 -14.98
CA ASP A 193 5.04 -5.63 -14.53
C ASP A 193 3.92 -5.25 -13.54
N LEU A 194 2.67 -5.29 -14.00
CA LEU A 194 1.45 -4.92 -13.28
C LEU A 194 0.62 -6.16 -12.95
N ALA A 195 0.24 -6.32 -11.69
CA ALA A 195 -0.75 -7.29 -11.24
C ALA A 195 -1.93 -6.59 -10.54
N VAL A 196 -3.14 -6.93 -10.95
CA VAL A 196 -4.38 -6.36 -10.41
C VAL A 196 -5.21 -7.47 -9.76
N PHE A 197 -5.58 -7.28 -8.50
CA PHE A 197 -6.30 -8.24 -7.67
C PHE A 197 -7.67 -7.67 -7.29
N SER A 198 -8.73 -8.32 -7.80
CA SER A 198 -10.11 -8.02 -7.42
C SER A 198 -10.53 -8.94 -6.30
N VAL A 199 -10.73 -8.42 -5.09
CA VAL A 199 -11.23 -9.23 -3.98
C VAL A 199 -12.75 -9.36 -4.09
N PRO A 200 -13.28 -10.57 -4.25
CA PRO A 200 -14.73 -10.79 -4.30
C PRO A 200 -15.41 -10.32 -3.00
N TYR A 201 -16.63 -9.80 -3.13
CA TYR A 201 -17.42 -9.43 -1.97
C TYR A 201 -17.67 -10.64 -1.06
N GLY A 202 -17.40 -10.50 0.21
CA GLY A 202 -17.58 -11.56 1.21
C GLY A 202 -16.49 -12.63 1.22
N GLU A 203 -15.38 -12.45 0.49
CA GLU A 203 -14.23 -13.35 0.60
C GLU A 203 -13.58 -13.25 1.99
N ASN A 204 -13.63 -12.08 2.61
CA ASN A 204 -13.14 -11.88 3.97
C ASN A 204 -14.10 -12.49 4.99
N LYS A 205 -13.76 -13.69 5.49
CA LYS A 205 -14.56 -14.43 6.48
C LYS A 205 -14.59 -13.78 7.87
N PHE A 206 -13.69 -12.83 8.12
CA PHE A 206 -13.57 -12.14 9.41
C PHE A 206 -14.51 -10.93 9.53
N LEU A 207 -15.19 -10.53 8.45
CA LEU A 207 -16.22 -9.50 8.53
C LEU A 207 -17.42 -9.99 9.35
N PRO A 208 -17.90 -9.21 10.33
CA PRO A 208 -19.15 -9.51 11.01
C PRO A 208 -20.29 -9.72 10.01
N GLY A 209 -21.20 -10.68 10.30
CA GLY A 209 -22.29 -11.02 9.39
C GLY A 209 -23.19 -9.85 9.00
N VAL A 210 -23.31 -8.83 9.88
CA VAL A 210 -24.05 -7.57 9.61
C VAL A 210 -23.37 -6.72 8.51
N ALA A 211 -22.06 -6.81 8.36
CA ALA A 211 -21.33 -6.08 7.32
C ALA A 211 -21.32 -6.81 5.96
N ARG A 212 -21.90 -8.01 5.89
CA ARG A 212 -22.02 -8.83 4.68
C ARG A 212 -23.40 -8.69 4.00
N GLN A 213 -24.33 -7.90 4.58
CA GLN A 213 -25.62 -7.54 4.02
C GLN A 213 -25.52 -6.22 3.25
#